data_7a8c95a7716a1891a2b0e1fc330650fa
#
_entry.id   7a8c95a7716a1891a2b0e1fc330650fa
#
_cell.length_a   1.000
_cell.length_b   1.000
_cell.length_c   1.000
_cell.angle_alpha   90.00
_cell.angle_beta   90.00
_cell.angle_gamma   90.00
#
_symmetry.space_group_name_H-M   'P 1'
#
loop_
_entity.id
_entity.type
_entity.pdbx_description
1 polymer ?
#
loop_
_entity_poly.entity_id
_entity_poly.type
_entity_poly.pdbx_seq_one_letter_code
_entity_poly.pdbx_strand_id
1 'polypeptide(L)'
;MIYLNKFDSPKGIMLAMCDEELMGRVLTEGKVEIDLEKYGAFYKGDLISEEEASDLVTEKVYSANVVGERSVSIFVRKGIVKQDEVRTVQGVKFLHLFKVDK
;
A
#
# COMPACT_ATOMS: atom_id res chain seq x y z
N MET A 1 -6.04 -2.01 -12.21
CA MET A 1 -6.69 -1.14 -11.22
C MET A 1 -6.14 -1.40 -9.83
N ILE A 2 -6.29 -0.46 -8.95
CA ILE A 2 -5.78 -0.52 -7.58
C ILE A 2 -6.94 -0.21 -6.63
N TYR A 3 -7.08 -1.02 -5.58
CA TYR A 3 -7.95 -0.68 -4.45
C TYR A 3 -7.21 0.31 -3.55
N LEU A 4 -7.86 1.41 -3.23
CA LEU A 4 -7.28 2.43 -2.37
C LEU A 4 -8.31 2.88 -1.33
N ASN A 5 -7.91 2.83 -0.07
CA ASN A 5 -8.71 3.34 1.03
C ASN A 5 -7.91 4.45 1.72
N LYS A 6 -8.55 5.58 1.94
CA LYS A 6 -7.92 6.77 2.49
C LYS A 6 -8.53 7.11 3.83
N PHE A 7 -7.67 7.34 4.81
CA PHE A 7 -8.07 7.73 6.15
C PHE A 7 -7.40 9.05 6.51
N ASP A 8 -8.19 10.03 6.90
CA ASP A 8 -7.66 11.32 7.35
C ASP A 8 -7.45 11.30 8.86
N SER A 9 -6.37 11.92 9.31
CA SER A 9 -6.07 12.06 10.73
C SER A 9 -5.37 13.42 10.98
N PRO A 10 -5.27 13.86 12.25
CA PRO A 10 -4.53 15.09 12.56
C PRO A 10 -3.05 15.06 12.14
N LYS A 11 -2.47 13.88 12.02
CA LYS A 11 -1.06 13.70 11.61
C LYS A 11 -0.87 13.69 10.09
N GLY A 12 -1.94 13.59 9.33
CA GLY A 12 -1.88 13.49 7.88
C GLY A 12 -2.76 12.39 7.35
N ILE A 13 -2.39 11.84 6.20
CA ILE A 13 -3.19 10.86 5.49
C ILE A 13 -2.59 9.47 5.69
N MET A 14 -3.46 8.48 5.97
CA MET A 14 -3.09 7.08 5.95
C MET A 14 -3.74 6.43 4.72
N LEU A 15 -2.97 5.64 3.98
CA LEU A 15 -3.45 4.91 2.81
C LEU A 15 -3.33 3.41 3.00
N ALA A 16 -4.33 2.69 2.50
CA ALA A 16 -4.24 1.25 2.32
C ALA A 16 -4.45 0.98 0.83
N MET A 17 -3.48 0.36 0.19
CA MET A 17 -3.48 0.14 -1.25
C MET A 17 -3.17 -1.31 -1.59
N CYS A 18 -3.88 -1.86 -2.57
CA CYS A 18 -3.69 -3.23 -3.01
C CYS A 18 -4.00 -3.35 -4.50
N ASP A 19 -3.10 -4.00 -5.24
CA ASP A 19 -3.39 -4.32 -6.64
C ASP A 19 -4.65 -5.17 -6.70
N GLU A 20 -5.51 -4.88 -7.65
CA GLU A 20 -6.84 -5.49 -7.78
C GLU A 20 -6.82 -7.01 -7.71
N GLU A 21 -5.91 -7.65 -8.45
CA GLU A 21 -5.83 -9.10 -8.58
C GLU A 21 -5.36 -9.81 -7.30
N LEU A 22 -4.84 -9.07 -6.33
CA LEU A 22 -4.37 -9.64 -5.07
C LEU A 22 -5.45 -9.67 -3.99
N MET A 23 -6.53 -8.92 -4.19
CA MET A 23 -7.59 -8.84 -3.19
C MET A 23 -8.17 -10.23 -2.88
N GLY A 24 -8.29 -10.54 -1.60
CA GLY A 24 -8.80 -11.82 -1.14
C GLY A 24 -7.75 -12.90 -0.96
N ARG A 25 -6.51 -12.67 -1.41
CA ARG A 25 -5.44 -13.67 -1.27
C ARG A 25 -4.81 -13.61 0.11
N VAL A 26 -4.27 -14.75 0.55
CA VAL A 26 -3.45 -14.85 1.75
C VAL A 26 -2.03 -15.15 1.30
N LEU A 27 -1.10 -14.27 1.63
CA LEU A 27 0.30 -14.39 1.24
C LEU A 27 1.13 -14.66 2.49
N THR A 28 1.88 -15.77 2.50
CA THR A 28 2.72 -16.12 3.64
C THR A 28 4.11 -16.55 3.18
N GLU A 29 5.10 -16.15 3.94
CA GLU A 29 6.48 -16.58 3.72
C GLU A 29 7.25 -16.42 5.03
N GLY A 30 7.69 -17.53 5.61
CA GLY A 30 8.33 -17.51 6.93
C GLY A 30 7.35 -16.97 7.98
N LYS A 31 7.76 -15.90 8.64
CA LYS A 31 6.93 -15.24 9.66
C LYS A 31 6.07 -14.12 9.12
N VAL A 32 6.20 -13.82 7.83
CA VAL A 32 5.45 -12.73 7.18
C VAL A 32 4.11 -13.29 6.70
N GLU A 33 3.03 -12.61 7.08
CA GLU A 33 1.69 -12.96 6.59
C GLU A 33 0.97 -11.68 6.19
N ILE A 34 0.42 -11.68 4.98
CA ILE A 34 -0.47 -10.62 4.49
C ILE A 34 -1.77 -11.30 4.11
N ASP A 35 -2.81 -11.09 4.92
CA ASP A 35 -4.11 -11.73 4.76
C ASP A 35 -5.10 -10.73 4.17
N LEU A 36 -5.22 -10.75 2.85
CA LEU A 36 -6.12 -9.85 2.13
C LEU A 36 -7.56 -10.39 2.08
N GLU A 37 -7.78 -11.59 2.60
CA GLU A 37 -9.12 -12.13 2.83
C GLU A 37 -9.68 -11.57 4.14
N LYS A 38 -8.95 -11.76 5.24
CA LYS A 38 -9.39 -11.32 6.58
C LYS A 38 -9.43 -9.80 6.69
N TYR A 39 -8.43 -9.12 6.17
CA TYR A 39 -8.30 -7.67 6.25
C TYR A 39 -8.69 -6.96 4.95
N GLY A 40 -9.38 -7.65 4.06
CA GLY A 40 -9.79 -7.10 2.77
C GLY A 40 -10.56 -5.79 2.89
N ALA A 41 -11.45 -5.67 3.88
CA ALA A 41 -12.24 -4.47 4.08
C ALA A 41 -11.39 -3.23 4.38
N PHE A 42 -10.23 -3.42 5.01
CA PHE A 42 -9.29 -2.32 5.29
C PHE A 42 -8.72 -1.75 4.00
N TYR A 43 -8.44 -2.60 3.01
CA TYR A 43 -7.88 -2.20 1.72
C TYR A 43 -8.94 -1.82 0.69
N LYS A 44 -10.14 -2.39 0.81
CA LYS A 44 -11.18 -2.27 -0.21
C LYS A 44 -11.97 -0.98 -0.07
N GLY A 45 -11.33 0.12 -0.49
CA GLY A 45 -11.99 1.39 -0.64
C GLY A 45 -12.46 1.56 -2.09
N ASP A 46 -11.97 2.57 -2.78
CA ASP A 46 -12.29 2.81 -4.18
C ASP A 46 -11.38 1.98 -5.09
N LEU A 47 -11.94 1.47 -6.18
CA LEU A 47 -11.16 0.83 -7.24
C LEU A 47 -10.85 1.90 -8.29
N ILE A 48 -9.57 2.26 -8.40
CA ILE A 48 -9.13 3.39 -9.22
C ILE A 48 -7.97 3.00 -10.13
N SER A 49 -7.65 3.87 -11.08
CA SER A 49 -6.53 3.67 -11.98
C SER A 49 -5.20 3.95 -11.26
N GLU A 50 -4.10 3.50 -11.86
CA GLU A 50 -2.77 3.82 -11.34
C GLU A 50 -2.53 5.32 -11.33
N GLU A 51 -3.01 6.03 -12.35
CA GLU A 51 -2.86 7.48 -12.46
C GLU A 51 -3.56 8.20 -11.31
N GLU A 52 -4.82 7.82 -11.05
CA GLU A 52 -5.57 8.39 -9.93
C GLU A 52 -4.90 8.08 -8.59
N ALA A 53 -4.43 6.84 -8.42
CA ALA A 53 -3.73 6.44 -7.22
C ALA A 53 -2.44 7.25 -7.04
N SER A 54 -1.70 7.47 -8.12
CA SER A 54 -0.47 8.27 -8.08
C SER A 54 -0.74 9.70 -7.60
N ASP A 55 -1.84 10.31 -8.03
CA ASP A 55 -2.19 11.66 -7.62
C ASP A 55 -2.47 11.75 -6.10
N LEU A 56 -2.92 10.65 -5.49
CA LEU A 56 -3.21 10.61 -4.06
C LEU A 56 -1.99 10.31 -3.19
N VAL A 57 -0.93 9.77 -3.79
CA VAL A 57 0.31 9.46 -3.06
C VAL A 57 1.19 10.71 -3.03
N THR A 58 1.16 11.44 -1.93
CA THR A 58 1.88 12.70 -1.75
C THR A 58 2.68 12.67 -0.45
N GLU A 59 3.45 13.71 -0.20
CA GLU A 59 4.22 13.88 1.04
C GLU A 59 3.33 14.02 2.28
N LYS A 60 2.04 14.27 2.11
CA LYS A 60 1.08 14.34 3.20
C LYS A 60 0.72 12.96 3.75
N VAL A 61 1.06 11.90 3.03
CA VAL A 61 0.85 10.52 3.50
C VAL A 61 1.87 10.24 4.61
N TYR A 62 1.39 10.05 5.83
CA TYR A 62 2.27 9.75 6.95
C TYR A 62 2.36 8.24 7.24
N SER A 63 1.39 7.47 6.79
CA SER A 63 1.35 6.02 7.00
C SER A 63 0.70 5.35 5.80
N ALA A 64 1.22 4.20 5.41
CA ALA A 64 0.64 3.43 4.31
C ALA A 64 0.93 1.94 4.45
N ASN A 65 -0.06 1.14 4.10
CA ASN A 65 0.10 -0.30 3.90
C ASN A 65 -0.18 -0.55 2.43
N VAL A 66 0.83 -1.05 1.71
CA VAL A 66 0.79 -1.14 0.25
C VAL A 66 1.20 -2.53 -0.19
N VAL A 67 0.37 -3.19 -0.98
CA VAL A 67 0.60 -4.55 -1.45
C VAL A 67 0.41 -4.61 -2.96
N GLY A 68 1.42 -5.14 -3.67
CA GLY A 68 1.37 -5.35 -5.11
C GLY A 68 2.35 -4.50 -5.88
N GLU A 69 2.78 -5.02 -7.02
CA GLU A 69 3.79 -4.40 -7.89
C GLU A 69 3.42 -2.99 -8.31
N ARG A 70 2.19 -2.79 -8.77
CA ARG A 70 1.74 -1.50 -9.28
C ARG A 70 1.60 -0.48 -8.16
N SER A 71 1.00 -0.90 -7.05
CA SER A 71 0.80 -0.02 -5.89
C SER A 71 2.14 0.42 -5.29
N VAL A 72 3.06 -0.52 -5.09
CA VAL A 72 4.37 -0.25 -4.52
C VAL A 72 5.20 0.65 -5.46
N SER A 73 5.14 0.40 -6.77
CA SER A 73 5.95 1.16 -7.72
C SER A 73 5.61 2.65 -7.74
N ILE A 74 4.38 3.02 -7.41
CA ILE A 74 3.98 4.44 -7.33
C ILE A 74 4.81 5.15 -6.26
N PHE A 75 4.95 4.53 -5.09
CA PHE A 75 5.72 5.11 -3.98
C PHE A 75 7.20 5.25 -4.32
N VAL A 76 7.76 4.25 -4.99
CA VAL A 76 9.18 4.27 -5.39
C VAL A 76 9.41 5.34 -6.48
N ARG A 77 8.58 5.37 -7.52
CA ARG A 77 8.73 6.34 -8.61
C ARG A 77 8.60 7.79 -8.14
N LYS A 78 7.76 8.03 -7.16
CA LYS A 78 7.55 9.38 -6.62
C LYS A 78 8.58 9.75 -5.55
N GLY A 79 9.50 8.85 -5.23
CA GLY A 79 10.55 9.12 -4.25
C GLY A 79 10.06 9.18 -2.81
N ILE A 80 8.86 8.68 -2.54
CA ILE A 80 8.29 8.64 -1.18
C ILE A 80 9.02 7.58 -0.36
N VAL A 81 9.36 6.46 -0.99
CA VAL A 81 10.16 5.39 -0.38
C VAL A 81 11.30 5.02 -1.32
N LYS A 82 12.36 4.44 -0.77
CA LYS A 82 13.49 3.93 -1.54
C LYS A 82 13.23 2.47 -1.92
N GLN A 83 13.87 2.03 -3.01
CA GLN A 83 13.74 0.66 -3.47
C GLN A 83 14.12 -0.37 -2.41
N ASP A 84 15.11 -0.08 -1.56
CA ASP A 84 15.56 -0.99 -0.50
C ASP A 84 14.59 -1.09 0.67
N GLU A 85 13.57 -0.25 0.72
CA GLU A 85 12.50 -0.35 1.72
C GLU A 85 11.38 -1.28 1.28
N VAL A 86 11.39 -1.72 0.02
CA VAL A 86 10.38 -2.63 -0.53
C VAL A 86 10.72 -4.06 -0.11
N ARG A 87 9.74 -4.79 0.38
CA ARG A 87 9.88 -6.19 0.79
C ARG A 87 9.05 -7.08 -0.14
N THR A 88 9.25 -8.38 -0.04
CA THR A 88 8.49 -9.34 -0.82
C THR A 88 7.96 -10.47 0.06
N VAL A 89 6.81 -11.00 -0.32
CA VAL A 89 6.22 -12.19 0.25
C VAL A 89 5.68 -13.02 -0.92
N GLN A 90 6.15 -14.24 -1.09
CA GLN A 90 5.79 -15.09 -2.21
C GLN A 90 5.94 -14.38 -3.58
N GLY A 91 7.02 -13.59 -3.72
CA GLY A 91 7.28 -12.83 -4.93
C GLY A 91 6.45 -11.57 -5.12
N VAL A 92 5.54 -11.29 -4.23
CA VAL A 92 4.69 -10.09 -4.28
C VAL A 92 5.32 -8.97 -3.48
N LYS A 93 5.50 -7.81 -4.09
CA LYS A 93 6.06 -6.64 -3.40
C LYS A 93 5.06 -6.03 -2.46
N PHE A 94 5.55 -5.59 -1.31
CA PHE A 94 4.75 -4.83 -0.34
C PHE A 94 5.64 -3.86 0.41
N LEU A 95 5.02 -2.87 1.05
CA LEU A 95 5.73 -1.97 1.94
C LEU A 95 4.80 -1.46 3.04
N HIS A 96 5.41 -1.10 4.16
CA HIS A 96 4.74 -0.36 5.23
C HIS A 96 5.49 0.94 5.40
N LEU A 97 4.78 2.05 5.29
CA LEU A 97 5.33 3.38 5.51
C LEU A 97 4.77 3.92 6.82
N PHE A 98 5.64 4.43 7.66
CA PHE A 98 5.23 5.13 8.87
C PHE A 98 6.23 6.25 9.14
N LYS A 99 5.78 7.49 9.03
CA LYS A 99 6.62 8.65 9.32
C LYS A 99 6.53 8.98 10.80
N VAL A 100 7.69 9.09 11.42
CA VAL A 100 7.79 9.42 12.83
C VAL A 100 7.98 10.93 12.97
N ASP A 101 7.13 11.56 13.77
CA ASP A 101 7.29 12.98 14.11
C ASP A 101 8.52 13.15 14.98
N LYS A 102 9.31 14.16 14.66
CA LYS A 102 10.49 14.51 15.46
C LYS A 102 10.25 15.82 16.20
#